data_c2b143df8a32a884b944ac22b7b22d75
#
_entry.id   c2b143df8a32a884b944ac22b7b22d75
#
_cell.length_a   1.000
_cell.length_b   1.000
_cell.length_c   1.000
_cell.angle_alpha   90.00
_cell.angle_beta   90.00
_cell.angle_gamma   90.00
#
_symmetry.space_group_name_H-M   'P 1'
#
loop_
_entity.id
_entity.type
_entity.pdbx_description
1 polymer ?
#
loop_
_entity_poly.entity_id
_entity_poly.type
_entity_poly.pdbx_seq_one_letter_code
_entity_poly.pdbx_strand_id
1 'polypeptide(L)'
;MKRINIFLTMLALIGGMTACNDQLDVQNPNYQTTYEFGNTESDLQEAIIACYNRIRLEGTFARVGYTLDAVRGDEVWNSSQQWYLEYDKLNSPGTIGIGDEWIWRDNYHVVNRTNFVLSKVDEVTMSEDSYNQIKGQALFLRSLAYYELATYYQTVPLIIDYASYSDINTMYASNNTQDEVFDQIEADLTEAMQMLPSRDKGGEWAQGRATSGSAAGYLARALMFRHKFSDANEILKDIIAGDYGTYKLTEDYGDNFREGSAYENNSESLFEVQFMDYGTGGTDEEWTPVNISSDATQGHAVESNYASQDLGSWGDLAASPWLYNLFKKETCTDGRLDPRLYWTLATYESEYSTYTGLNTAAYPNGDPRSNTVYQQELNEQDWLYKIRSNTAQGGISIAKFTNARDEVYSSITNGLHCGINLRLMRYSDVLLRAAECENEINGPNQTAIDYINEVRRRVALEDIQLSDFPNADALFEQIANVERPKEFGCENGRGIDLLRWGFFYDEGRLNQLVEHAYYLLAPKETFIIDGKEQDLVVISTDELTAETASASSYQYYTKGHEYFPIFQSTLNSN
;
A
#
# COMPACT_ATOMS: atom_id res chain seq x y z
N MET A 1 81.03 -23.80 9.97
CA MET A 1 79.76 -24.43 10.42
C MET A 1 78.67 -23.40 10.82
N LYS A 2 78.93 -22.32 11.51
CA LYS A 2 77.90 -21.33 11.90
C LYS A 2 77.21 -20.57 10.72
N ARG A 3 77.92 -20.34 9.60
CA ARG A 3 77.36 -19.62 8.43
C ARG A 3 76.50 -20.49 7.54
N ILE A 4 76.65 -21.80 7.51
CA ILE A 4 75.82 -22.75 6.73
C ILE A 4 74.47 -22.95 7.42
N ASN A 5 74.47 -22.96 8.76
CA ASN A 5 73.17 -23.10 9.49
C ASN A 5 72.28 -21.86 9.37
N ILE A 6 72.83 -20.65 9.23
CA ILE A 6 72.03 -19.43 9.02
C ILE A 6 71.39 -19.43 7.63
N PHE A 7 72.10 -19.92 6.60
CA PHE A 7 71.53 -20.01 5.22
C PHE A 7 70.46 -21.07 5.09
N LEU A 8 70.60 -22.21 5.76
CA LEU A 8 69.60 -23.25 5.82
C LEU A 8 68.31 -22.83 6.61
N THR A 9 68.48 -22.04 7.66
CA THR A 9 67.37 -21.50 8.45
C THR A 9 66.67 -20.39 7.71
N MET A 10 67.37 -19.56 6.92
CA MET A 10 66.72 -18.56 6.03
C MET A 10 65.98 -19.22 4.85
N LEU A 11 66.48 -20.28 4.26
CA LEU A 11 65.82 -21.00 3.19
C LEU A 11 64.59 -21.74 3.68
N ALA A 12 64.56 -22.25 4.90
CA ALA A 12 63.41 -22.88 5.53
C ALA A 12 62.30 -21.86 5.90
N LEU A 13 62.68 -20.61 6.25
CA LEU A 13 61.72 -19.53 6.51
C LEU A 13 61.08 -18.98 5.22
N ILE A 14 61.82 -18.96 4.10
CA ILE A 14 61.29 -18.51 2.80
C ILE A 14 60.37 -19.59 2.17
N GLY A 15 60.65 -20.89 2.36
CA GLY A 15 59.81 -21.98 1.91
C GLY A 15 58.48 -22.12 2.69
N GLY A 16 58.43 -21.58 3.91
CA GLY A 16 57.21 -21.61 4.74
C GLY A 16 56.19 -20.50 4.43
N MET A 17 56.57 -19.45 3.68
CA MET A 17 55.67 -18.34 3.37
C MET A 17 54.86 -18.51 2.07
N THR A 18 55.12 -19.54 1.28
CA THR A 18 54.38 -19.81 0.03
C THR A 18 53.33 -20.93 0.18
N ALA A 19 53.20 -21.53 1.35
CA ALA A 19 52.36 -22.71 1.55
C ALA A 19 50.97 -22.45 2.15
N CYS A 20 50.61 -21.18 2.35
CA CYS A 20 49.34 -20.88 3.06
C CYS A 20 48.29 -20.09 2.25
N ASN A 21 48.51 -19.81 0.96
CA ASN A 21 47.51 -19.06 0.20
C ASN A 21 46.28 -19.90 -0.19
N ASP A 22 46.45 -21.18 -0.52
CA ASP A 22 45.32 -22.02 -0.96
C ASP A 22 44.44 -22.57 0.19
N GLN A 23 44.92 -22.52 1.44
CA GLN A 23 44.13 -22.98 2.60
C GLN A 23 43.33 -21.87 3.32
N LEU A 24 43.56 -20.62 2.95
CA LEU A 24 42.82 -19.48 3.48
C LEU A 24 41.61 -19.10 2.59
N ASP A 25 41.58 -19.64 1.37
CA ASP A 25 40.46 -19.52 0.45
C ASP A 25 39.52 -20.72 0.60
N VAL A 26 39.09 -21.01 1.82
CA VAL A 26 38.00 -21.97 2.07
C VAL A 26 36.71 -21.29 1.66
N GLN A 27 36.33 -21.49 0.41
CA GLN A 27 34.97 -21.19 -0.02
C GLN A 27 34.03 -22.02 0.85
N ASN A 28 33.06 -21.33 1.49
CA ASN A 28 32.01 -22.02 2.23
C ASN A 28 31.17 -22.79 1.21
N PRO A 29 31.19 -24.14 1.17
CA PRO A 29 30.45 -24.91 0.17
C PRO A 29 28.93 -24.77 0.27
N ASN A 30 28.45 -24.07 1.30
CA ASN A 30 27.03 -23.83 1.54
C ASN A 30 26.60 -22.39 1.21
N TYR A 31 27.51 -21.54 0.72
CA TYR A 31 27.21 -20.16 0.34
C TYR A 31 27.87 -19.86 -1.02
N GLN A 32 27.05 -19.62 -2.03
CA GLN A 32 27.53 -18.97 -3.26
C GLN A 32 28.02 -17.56 -2.91
N THR A 33 29.21 -17.22 -3.38
CA THR A 33 29.69 -15.85 -3.27
C THR A 33 28.91 -14.96 -4.27
N THR A 34 28.81 -13.66 -3.99
CA THR A 34 28.22 -12.68 -4.93
C THR A 34 28.94 -12.66 -6.29
N TYR A 35 30.13 -13.22 -6.38
CA TYR A 35 30.90 -13.38 -7.62
C TYR A 35 30.41 -14.59 -8.47
N GLU A 36 29.88 -15.61 -7.82
CA GLU A 36 29.39 -16.84 -8.46
C GLU A 36 27.90 -16.78 -8.76
N PHE A 37 27.12 -15.98 -8.02
CA PHE A 37 25.67 -15.81 -8.20
C PHE A 37 25.36 -14.77 -9.29
N GLY A 38 24.33 -15.01 -10.08
CA GLY A 38 23.89 -14.10 -11.15
C GLY A 38 24.52 -14.39 -12.52
N ASN A 39 25.18 -15.54 -12.67
CA ASN A 39 25.83 -15.93 -13.92
C ASN A 39 24.98 -16.88 -14.80
N THR A 40 23.83 -17.32 -14.30
CA THR A 40 22.90 -18.18 -15.03
C THR A 40 21.49 -17.58 -15.03
N GLU A 41 20.66 -18.00 -15.99
CA GLU A 41 19.25 -17.64 -16.04
C GLU A 41 18.52 -18.01 -14.74
N SER A 42 18.81 -19.19 -14.18
CA SER A 42 18.22 -19.62 -12.89
C SER A 42 18.57 -18.68 -11.74
N ASP A 43 19.85 -18.25 -11.67
CA ASP A 43 20.28 -17.31 -10.64
C ASP A 43 19.51 -15.97 -10.73
N LEU A 44 19.30 -15.48 -11.97
CA LEU A 44 18.58 -14.24 -12.19
C LEU A 44 17.08 -14.37 -11.89
N GLN A 45 16.48 -15.52 -12.14
CA GLN A 45 15.11 -15.81 -11.75
C GLN A 45 14.96 -15.85 -10.21
N GLU A 46 15.90 -16.46 -9.51
CA GLU A 46 15.94 -16.43 -8.03
C GLU A 46 16.15 -15.01 -7.50
N ALA A 47 17.02 -14.23 -8.15
CA ALA A 47 17.25 -12.82 -7.80
C ALA A 47 15.98 -11.97 -7.97
N ILE A 48 15.19 -12.17 -9.03
CA ILE A 48 13.89 -11.50 -9.21
C ILE A 48 12.90 -11.90 -8.12
N ILE A 49 12.81 -13.16 -7.75
CA ILE A 49 11.97 -13.60 -6.62
C ILE A 49 12.41 -12.90 -5.33
N ALA A 50 13.72 -12.74 -5.12
CA ALA A 50 14.25 -12.00 -3.98
C ALA A 50 13.91 -10.49 -4.04
N CYS A 51 13.71 -9.89 -5.23
CA CYS A 51 13.20 -8.52 -5.36
C CYS A 51 11.72 -8.44 -4.92
N TYR A 52 10.87 -9.37 -5.38
CA TYR A 52 9.47 -9.45 -4.92
C TYR A 52 9.35 -9.67 -3.41
N ASN A 53 10.27 -10.43 -2.82
CA ASN A 53 10.28 -10.58 -1.36
C ASN A 53 10.47 -9.22 -0.65
N ARG A 54 11.22 -8.28 -1.23
CA ARG A 54 11.48 -6.98 -0.59
C ARG A 54 10.32 -5.98 -0.65
N ILE A 55 9.40 -6.12 -1.58
CA ILE A 55 8.17 -5.31 -1.55
C ILE A 55 7.16 -5.81 -0.50
N ARG A 56 7.45 -6.88 0.21
CA ARG A 56 6.67 -7.41 1.34
C ARG A 56 7.26 -7.06 2.70
N LEU A 57 8.21 -6.13 2.77
CA LEU A 57 8.71 -5.61 4.04
C LEU A 57 7.73 -4.59 4.63
N GLU A 58 7.84 -4.32 5.92
CA GLU A 58 6.96 -3.39 6.61
C GLU A 58 7.06 -1.96 6.10
N GLY A 59 8.27 -1.50 5.80
CA GLY A 59 8.51 -0.17 5.25
C GLY A 59 8.11 -0.04 3.77
N THR A 60 7.85 -1.17 3.06
CA THR A 60 7.22 -1.16 1.74
C THR A 60 5.70 -1.32 1.88
N PHE A 61 5.14 -2.51 1.65
CA PHE A 61 3.67 -2.64 1.61
C PHE A 61 3.08 -3.51 2.73
N ALA A 62 3.88 -4.26 3.50
CA ALA A 62 3.32 -5.19 4.47
C ALA A 62 2.67 -4.53 5.70
N ARG A 63 2.96 -3.26 5.99
CA ARG A 63 2.30 -2.49 7.06
C ARG A 63 2.50 -0.98 6.88
N VAL A 64 3.66 -0.48 7.30
CA VAL A 64 3.93 0.96 7.48
C VAL A 64 3.85 1.72 6.17
N GLY A 65 4.54 1.25 5.13
CA GLY A 65 4.50 1.89 3.81
C GLY A 65 3.10 1.92 3.20
N TYR A 66 2.25 0.92 3.50
CA TYR A 66 0.87 0.88 3.03
C TYR A 66 -0.05 1.82 3.84
N THR A 67 0.04 1.77 5.16
CA THR A 67 -0.90 2.47 6.05
C THR A 67 -0.59 3.95 6.23
N LEU A 68 0.68 4.36 6.10
CA LEU A 68 1.06 5.77 6.28
C LEU A 68 0.49 6.70 5.21
N ASP A 69 0.30 6.22 3.97
CA ASP A 69 -0.38 7.03 2.97
C ASP A 69 -1.84 7.28 3.34
N ALA A 70 -2.55 6.26 3.82
CA ALA A 70 -3.92 6.39 4.28
C ALA A 70 -4.03 7.37 5.47
N VAL A 71 -3.09 7.31 6.42
CA VAL A 71 -3.03 8.23 7.59
C VAL A 71 -2.77 9.67 7.18
N ARG A 72 -2.01 9.89 6.11
CA ARG A 72 -1.79 11.25 5.55
C ARG A 72 -2.97 11.77 4.74
N GLY A 73 -3.94 10.91 4.48
CA GLY A 73 -5.22 11.25 3.86
C GLY A 73 -6.26 11.71 4.89
N ASP A 74 -7.41 12.17 4.40
CA ASP A 74 -8.56 12.61 5.18
C ASP A 74 -9.56 11.47 5.51
N GLU A 75 -9.23 10.25 5.12
CA GLU A 75 -10.07 9.06 5.26
C GLU A 75 -9.81 8.26 6.54
N VAL A 76 -8.59 8.36 7.06
CA VAL A 76 -8.09 7.55 8.18
C VAL A 76 -7.41 8.47 9.19
N TRP A 77 -7.57 8.16 10.46
CA TRP A 77 -6.90 8.86 11.54
C TRP A 77 -6.31 7.89 12.56
N ASN A 78 -5.31 8.36 13.31
CA ASN A 78 -4.67 7.57 14.35
C ASN A 78 -5.50 7.54 15.63
N SER A 79 -5.90 6.34 16.07
CA SER A 79 -6.70 6.15 17.26
C SER A 79 -5.88 5.85 18.53
N SER A 80 -4.65 5.37 18.43
CA SER A 80 -3.91 4.86 19.59
C SER A 80 -2.41 5.10 19.60
N GLN A 81 -1.72 5.02 18.48
CA GLN A 81 -0.26 5.01 18.45
C GLN A 81 0.35 6.39 18.33
N GLN A 82 1.22 6.75 19.30
CA GLN A 82 1.87 8.06 19.33
C GLN A 82 2.71 8.33 18.08
N TRP A 83 3.35 7.32 17.50
CA TRP A 83 4.19 7.52 16.32
C TRP A 83 3.39 7.78 15.04
N TYR A 84 2.19 7.19 14.87
CA TYR A 84 1.28 7.54 13.78
C TYR A 84 0.77 8.99 13.90
N LEU A 85 0.61 9.50 15.12
CA LEU A 85 0.03 10.81 15.35
C LEU A 85 0.82 11.96 14.69
N GLU A 86 2.13 11.83 14.59
CA GLU A 86 2.95 12.88 13.98
C GLU A 86 2.81 12.87 12.45
N TYR A 87 2.57 11.69 11.83
CA TYR A 87 2.26 11.59 10.41
C TYR A 87 0.83 12.02 10.09
N ASP A 88 -0.12 11.67 10.91
CA ASP A 88 -1.51 12.12 10.84
C ASP A 88 -1.60 13.65 10.90
N LYS A 89 -0.77 14.29 11.73
CA LYS A 89 -0.66 15.74 11.82
C LYS A 89 0.22 16.39 10.73
N LEU A 90 0.78 15.62 9.82
CA LEU A 90 1.79 16.11 8.88
C LEU A 90 2.90 16.92 9.59
N ASN A 91 3.46 16.38 10.65
CA ASN A 91 4.44 17.06 11.49
C ASN A 91 5.55 16.11 11.99
N SER A 92 5.99 15.17 11.16
CA SER A 92 7.07 14.27 11.56
C SER A 92 8.36 15.04 11.87
N PRO A 93 8.97 14.81 13.04
CA PRO A 93 10.24 15.46 13.40
C PRO A 93 11.48 14.87 12.72
N GLY A 94 11.34 13.83 11.87
CA GLY A 94 12.49 13.11 11.26
C GLY A 94 13.28 12.25 12.25
N THR A 95 12.68 11.90 13.38
CA THR A 95 13.33 11.09 14.43
C THR A 95 12.52 9.85 14.78
N ILE A 96 11.40 9.63 14.08
CA ILE A 96 10.53 8.48 14.27
C ILE A 96 10.95 7.37 13.29
N GLY A 97 11.80 6.44 13.77
CA GLY A 97 12.38 5.39 12.93
C GLY A 97 11.35 4.52 12.19
N ILE A 98 10.21 4.24 12.80
CA ILE A 98 9.20 3.34 12.24
C ILE A 98 8.66 3.85 10.89
N GLY A 99 8.38 5.13 10.72
CA GLY A 99 7.92 5.67 9.45
C GLY A 99 9.07 6.15 8.57
N ASP A 100 9.77 7.20 9.03
CA ASP A 100 10.78 7.91 8.22
C ASP A 100 11.93 7.00 7.76
N GLU A 101 12.41 6.07 8.64
CA GLU A 101 13.54 5.22 8.34
C GLU A 101 13.13 3.96 7.56
N TRP A 102 12.04 3.30 7.97
CA TRP A 102 11.69 2.00 7.38
C TRP A 102 11.25 2.11 5.93
N ILE A 103 10.45 3.12 5.58
CA ILE A 103 10.06 3.35 4.18
C ILE A 103 11.30 3.62 3.32
N TRP A 104 12.22 4.46 3.82
CA TRP A 104 13.48 4.74 3.13
C TRP A 104 14.32 3.48 2.93
N ARG A 105 14.64 2.81 4.01
CA ARG A 105 15.51 1.62 4.04
C ARG A 105 14.98 0.50 3.14
N ASP A 106 13.71 0.18 3.30
CA ASP A 106 13.13 -1.00 2.66
C ASP A 106 12.93 -0.79 1.16
N ASN A 107 12.59 0.42 0.72
CA ASN A 107 12.56 0.75 -0.71
C ASN A 107 13.97 0.75 -1.32
N TYR A 108 15.00 1.24 -0.62
CA TYR A 108 16.37 1.11 -1.10
C TYR A 108 16.87 -0.35 -1.12
N HIS A 109 16.35 -1.24 -0.29
CA HIS A 109 16.59 -2.67 -0.43
C HIS A 109 16.01 -3.23 -1.75
N VAL A 110 14.84 -2.77 -2.18
CA VAL A 110 14.30 -3.11 -3.51
C VAL A 110 15.20 -2.57 -4.61
N VAL A 111 15.57 -1.28 -4.55
CA VAL A 111 16.47 -0.65 -5.53
C VAL A 111 17.79 -1.40 -5.65
N ASN A 112 18.41 -1.76 -4.53
CA ASN A 112 19.68 -2.50 -4.54
C ASN A 112 19.56 -3.84 -5.27
N ARG A 113 18.54 -4.65 -4.93
CA ARG A 113 18.37 -5.97 -5.53
C ARG A 113 18.00 -5.91 -7.01
N THR A 114 17.18 -4.96 -7.40
CA THR A 114 16.82 -4.75 -8.81
C THR A 114 18.03 -4.28 -9.62
N ASN A 115 18.85 -3.36 -9.06
CA ASN A 115 20.10 -2.94 -9.71
C ASN A 115 21.09 -4.12 -9.88
N PHE A 116 21.15 -5.06 -8.92
CA PHE A 116 21.94 -6.28 -9.10
C PHE A 116 21.46 -7.08 -10.33
N VAL A 117 20.17 -7.34 -10.46
CA VAL A 117 19.60 -8.05 -11.62
C VAL A 117 19.93 -7.30 -12.91
N LEU A 118 19.69 -5.99 -12.94
CA LEU A 118 19.94 -5.16 -14.13
C LEU A 118 21.42 -5.10 -14.51
N SER A 119 22.34 -5.20 -13.55
CA SER A 119 23.76 -5.24 -13.81
C SER A 119 24.24 -6.57 -14.43
N LYS A 120 23.47 -7.64 -14.29
CA LYS A 120 23.83 -9.00 -14.70
C LYS A 120 23.07 -9.51 -15.92
N VAL A 121 21.85 -9.02 -16.15
CA VAL A 121 20.95 -9.61 -17.16
C VAL A 121 21.52 -9.58 -18.57
N ASP A 122 22.31 -8.57 -18.93
CA ASP A 122 22.94 -8.45 -20.24
C ASP A 122 24.15 -9.38 -20.44
N GLU A 123 24.70 -9.93 -19.34
CA GLU A 123 25.87 -10.82 -19.36
C GLU A 123 25.47 -12.31 -19.53
N VAL A 124 24.21 -12.66 -19.26
CA VAL A 124 23.73 -14.05 -19.21
C VAL A 124 23.02 -14.44 -20.50
N THR A 125 23.44 -15.57 -21.08
CA THR A 125 22.79 -16.12 -22.28
C THR A 125 21.49 -16.82 -21.91
N MET A 126 20.37 -16.33 -22.44
CA MET A 126 19.01 -16.86 -22.22
C MET A 126 18.13 -16.62 -23.45
N SER A 127 16.89 -17.08 -23.43
CA SER A 127 15.91 -16.75 -24.46
C SER A 127 15.51 -15.27 -24.39
N GLU A 128 15.05 -14.72 -25.52
CA GLU A 128 14.54 -13.34 -25.56
C GLU A 128 13.36 -13.15 -24.59
N ASP A 129 12.46 -14.13 -24.51
CA ASP A 129 11.33 -14.08 -23.57
C ASP A 129 11.80 -14.04 -22.10
N SER A 130 12.78 -14.90 -21.74
CA SER A 130 13.35 -14.89 -20.37
C SER A 130 14.05 -13.57 -20.05
N TYR A 131 14.84 -13.06 -21.01
CA TYR A 131 15.51 -11.77 -20.88
C TYR A 131 14.48 -10.64 -20.62
N ASN A 132 13.47 -10.55 -21.48
CA ASN A 132 12.44 -9.53 -21.39
C ASN A 132 11.66 -9.64 -20.07
N GLN A 133 11.31 -10.85 -19.64
CA GLN A 133 10.60 -11.08 -18.38
C GLN A 133 11.46 -10.70 -17.16
N ILE A 134 12.72 -11.09 -17.12
CA ILE A 134 13.61 -10.79 -15.99
C ILE A 134 13.90 -9.30 -15.92
N LYS A 135 14.34 -8.70 -17.01
CA LYS A 135 14.68 -7.27 -17.08
C LYS A 135 13.46 -6.39 -16.83
N GLY A 136 12.33 -6.69 -17.50
CA GLY A 136 11.10 -5.93 -17.34
C GLY A 136 10.57 -5.92 -15.91
N GLN A 137 10.63 -7.06 -15.20
CA GLN A 137 10.26 -7.12 -13.78
C GLN A 137 11.20 -6.29 -12.89
N ALA A 138 12.51 -6.35 -13.15
CA ALA A 138 13.48 -5.56 -12.38
C ALA A 138 13.26 -4.06 -12.56
N LEU A 139 13.01 -3.60 -13.79
CA LEU A 139 12.70 -2.21 -14.10
C LEU A 139 11.39 -1.77 -13.42
N PHE A 140 10.34 -2.57 -13.51
CA PHE A 140 9.07 -2.29 -12.83
C PHE A 140 9.23 -2.16 -11.32
N LEU A 141 9.90 -3.11 -10.66
CA LEU A 141 10.08 -3.10 -9.21
C LEU A 141 10.98 -1.96 -8.75
N ARG A 142 12.01 -1.58 -9.54
CA ARG A 142 12.84 -0.40 -9.26
C ARG A 142 12.01 0.88 -9.33
N SER A 143 11.19 1.01 -10.35
CA SER A 143 10.28 2.14 -10.52
C SER A 143 9.25 2.23 -9.40
N LEU A 144 8.69 1.10 -8.98
CA LEU A 144 7.78 1.04 -7.85
C LEU A 144 8.43 1.60 -6.57
N ALA A 145 9.65 1.15 -6.26
CA ALA A 145 10.38 1.64 -5.09
C ALA A 145 10.73 3.14 -5.19
N TYR A 146 11.18 3.61 -6.37
CA TYR A 146 11.44 5.05 -6.55
C TYR A 146 10.18 5.89 -6.55
N TYR A 147 9.04 5.38 -7.00
CA TYR A 147 7.76 6.08 -6.90
C TYR A 147 7.39 6.33 -5.43
N GLU A 148 7.49 5.31 -4.56
CA GLU A 148 7.28 5.48 -3.12
C GLU A 148 8.29 6.48 -2.52
N LEU A 149 9.58 6.33 -2.80
CA LEU A 149 10.61 7.23 -2.31
C LEU A 149 10.36 8.69 -2.74
N ALA A 150 10.07 8.93 -4.02
CA ALA A 150 9.87 10.28 -4.55
C ALA A 150 8.58 10.95 -4.02
N THR A 151 7.52 10.18 -3.78
CA THR A 151 6.24 10.71 -3.26
C THR A 151 6.25 10.93 -1.76
N TYR A 152 7.06 10.16 -1.00
CA TYR A 152 7.21 10.38 0.43
C TYR A 152 8.26 11.43 0.79
N TYR A 153 9.42 11.47 0.10
CA TYR A 153 10.57 12.29 0.52
C TYR A 153 10.91 13.43 -0.45
N GLN A 154 10.24 13.54 -1.59
CA GLN A 154 10.48 14.51 -2.64
C GLN A 154 11.86 14.39 -3.30
N THR A 155 12.94 14.58 -2.54
CA THR A 155 14.33 14.54 -3.03
C THR A 155 15.06 13.34 -2.45
N VAL A 156 15.56 12.46 -3.30
CA VAL A 156 16.21 11.21 -2.88
C VAL A 156 17.41 10.90 -3.77
N PRO A 157 18.44 10.17 -3.29
CA PRO A 157 19.53 9.70 -4.14
C PRO A 157 19.01 8.77 -5.25
N LEU A 158 19.30 9.10 -6.50
CA LEU A 158 19.01 8.24 -7.65
C LEU A 158 20.19 7.31 -7.92
N ILE A 159 20.10 6.06 -7.43
CA ILE A 159 21.12 5.03 -7.55
C ILE A 159 20.63 3.98 -8.54
N ILE A 160 21.14 4.00 -9.77
CA ILE A 160 20.74 3.10 -10.86
C ILE A 160 21.85 2.11 -11.27
N ASP A 161 23.06 2.29 -10.75
CA ASP A 161 24.21 1.42 -11.00
C ASP A 161 24.54 0.59 -9.75
N TYR A 162 24.52 -0.74 -9.90
CA TYR A 162 24.86 -1.64 -8.82
C TYR A 162 26.31 -1.47 -8.32
N ALA A 163 27.25 -1.14 -9.22
CA ALA A 163 28.64 -0.92 -8.86
C ALA A 163 28.84 0.22 -7.86
N SER A 164 27.92 1.18 -7.82
CA SER A 164 27.96 2.32 -6.88
C SER A 164 27.90 1.90 -5.41
N TYR A 165 27.30 0.75 -5.08
CA TYR A 165 27.26 0.25 -3.70
C TYR A 165 28.63 -0.22 -3.16
N SER A 166 29.62 -0.46 -4.01
CA SER A 166 30.98 -0.82 -3.63
C SER A 166 31.92 0.39 -3.49
N ASP A 167 31.52 1.55 -4.01
CA ASP A 167 32.27 2.80 -3.92
C ASP A 167 31.73 3.68 -2.79
N ILE A 168 32.57 3.96 -1.80
CA ILE A 168 32.18 4.80 -0.66
C ILE A 168 31.72 6.21 -1.08
N ASN A 169 32.22 6.74 -2.20
CA ASN A 169 31.79 8.05 -2.69
C ASN A 169 30.39 8.03 -3.30
N THR A 170 29.92 6.88 -3.76
CA THR A 170 28.57 6.70 -4.32
C THR A 170 27.57 6.15 -3.30
N MET A 171 28.05 5.51 -2.23
CA MET A 171 27.21 5.17 -1.08
C MET A 171 26.60 6.41 -0.40
N TYR A 172 27.26 7.57 -0.54
CA TYR A 172 26.82 8.86 -0.02
C TYR A 172 26.44 9.81 -1.17
N ALA A 173 25.70 9.29 -2.14
CA ALA A 173 25.20 10.09 -3.26
C ALA A 173 24.33 11.25 -2.74
N SER A 174 24.47 12.42 -3.35
CA SER A 174 23.59 13.55 -3.09
C SER A 174 22.17 13.26 -3.59
N ASN A 175 21.17 13.90 -2.95
CA ASN A 175 19.82 13.80 -3.39
C ASN A 175 19.64 14.40 -4.81
N ASN A 176 18.88 13.71 -5.63
CA ASN A 176 18.39 14.20 -6.88
C ASN A 176 17.06 14.96 -6.69
N THR A 177 16.71 15.79 -7.62
CA THR A 177 15.40 16.43 -7.66
C THR A 177 14.30 15.40 -7.90
N GLN A 178 13.09 15.69 -7.46
CA GLN A 178 11.93 14.83 -7.70
C GLN A 178 11.74 14.59 -9.21
N ASP A 179 11.94 15.61 -10.05
CA ASP A 179 11.83 15.50 -11.51
C ASP A 179 12.84 14.52 -12.09
N GLU A 180 14.11 14.55 -11.66
CA GLU A 180 15.13 13.59 -12.13
C GLU A 180 14.77 12.15 -11.75
N VAL A 181 14.21 11.95 -10.56
CA VAL A 181 13.77 10.62 -10.13
C VAL A 181 12.56 10.16 -10.96
N PHE A 182 11.59 11.04 -11.22
CA PHE A 182 10.45 10.71 -12.07
C PHE A 182 10.86 10.48 -13.54
N ASP A 183 11.86 11.19 -14.07
CA ASP A 183 12.40 10.90 -15.40
C ASP A 183 12.92 9.46 -15.51
N GLN A 184 13.58 8.96 -14.46
CA GLN A 184 14.03 7.56 -14.41
C GLN A 184 12.85 6.59 -14.25
N ILE A 185 11.86 6.91 -13.42
CA ILE A 185 10.65 6.08 -13.26
C ILE A 185 9.93 5.94 -14.60
N GLU A 186 9.71 7.03 -15.31
CA GLU A 186 9.06 7.03 -16.63
C GLU A 186 9.85 6.21 -17.66
N ALA A 187 11.18 6.33 -17.66
CA ALA A 187 12.05 5.56 -18.57
C ALA A 187 11.97 4.06 -18.28
N ASP A 188 12.14 3.65 -17.00
CA ASP A 188 12.09 2.26 -16.58
C ASP A 188 10.71 1.63 -16.87
N LEU A 189 9.62 2.33 -16.57
CA LEU A 189 8.26 1.83 -16.80
C LEU A 189 7.93 1.73 -18.30
N THR A 190 8.42 2.66 -19.10
CA THR A 190 8.25 2.60 -20.57
C THR A 190 8.96 1.38 -21.15
N GLU A 191 10.18 1.09 -20.72
CA GLU A 191 10.92 -0.09 -21.15
C GLU A 191 10.26 -1.37 -20.63
N ALA A 192 9.87 -1.42 -19.33
CA ALA A 192 9.18 -2.55 -18.73
C ALA A 192 7.85 -2.88 -19.43
N MET A 193 7.05 -1.86 -19.79
CA MET A 193 5.79 -2.02 -20.51
C MET A 193 5.98 -2.70 -21.88
N GLN A 194 7.09 -2.44 -22.56
CA GLN A 194 7.40 -3.04 -23.86
C GLN A 194 7.95 -4.48 -23.72
N MET A 195 8.65 -4.77 -22.64
CA MET A 195 9.31 -6.06 -22.41
C MET A 195 8.38 -7.10 -21.80
N LEU A 196 7.53 -6.68 -20.85
CA LEU A 196 6.69 -7.62 -20.12
C LEU A 196 5.53 -8.15 -20.96
N PRO A 197 5.15 -9.42 -20.81
CA PRO A 197 3.95 -9.95 -21.44
C PRO A 197 2.71 -9.28 -20.82
N SER A 198 1.62 -9.17 -21.59
CA SER A 198 0.32 -8.85 -21.03
C SER A 198 -0.17 -9.99 -20.14
N ARG A 199 -1.12 -9.70 -19.20
CA ARG A 199 -1.66 -10.74 -18.33
C ARG A 199 -2.22 -11.94 -19.09
N ASP A 200 -2.88 -11.70 -20.23
CA ASP A 200 -3.49 -12.76 -21.04
C ASP A 200 -2.45 -13.64 -21.71
N LYS A 201 -1.34 -13.06 -22.20
CA LYS A 201 -0.23 -13.79 -22.80
C LYS A 201 0.65 -14.47 -21.75
N GLY A 202 0.77 -13.87 -20.57
CA GLY A 202 1.56 -14.44 -19.47
C GLY A 202 0.90 -15.68 -18.84
N GLY A 203 -0.45 -15.78 -18.89
CA GLY A 203 -1.17 -16.90 -18.31
C GLY A 203 -0.82 -17.12 -16.83
N GLU A 204 -0.50 -18.36 -16.44
CA GLU A 204 -0.12 -18.70 -15.06
C GLU A 204 1.15 -17.97 -14.59
N TRP A 205 2.09 -17.69 -15.49
CA TRP A 205 3.29 -16.93 -15.16
C TRP A 205 2.97 -15.50 -14.69
N ALA A 206 1.93 -14.88 -15.25
CA ALA A 206 1.53 -13.50 -14.90
C ALA A 206 0.89 -13.38 -13.51
N GLN A 207 0.49 -14.52 -12.91
CA GLN A 207 -0.10 -14.49 -11.57
C GLN A 207 0.95 -14.07 -10.52
N GLY A 208 0.68 -12.98 -9.83
CA GLY A 208 1.58 -12.43 -8.82
C GLY A 208 2.85 -11.77 -9.36
N ARG A 209 2.96 -11.57 -10.66
CA ARG A 209 4.11 -10.91 -11.31
C ARG A 209 3.69 -9.63 -12.03
N ALA A 210 4.65 -8.74 -12.21
CA ALA A 210 4.46 -7.56 -13.05
C ALA A 210 4.20 -7.97 -14.51
N THR A 211 3.26 -7.30 -15.13
CA THR A 211 2.87 -7.45 -16.53
C THR A 211 3.00 -6.13 -17.27
N SER A 212 2.85 -6.12 -18.60
CA SER A 212 2.81 -4.86 -19.34
C SER A 212 1.68 -3.93 -18.86
N GLY A 213 0.54 -4.48 -18.44
CA GLY A 213 -0.55 -3.69 -17.85
C GLY A 213 -0.21 -3.10 -16.48
N SER A 214 0.56 -3.81 -15.66
CA SER A 214 1.09 -3.26 -14.40
C SER A 214 2.01 -2.06 -14.68
N ALA A 215 2.94 -2.22 -15.63
CA ALA A 215 3.89 -1.16 -16.00
C ALA A 215 3.18 0.05 -16.62
N ALA A 216 2.22 -0.18 -17.52
CA ALA A 216 1.40 0.86 -18.14
C ALA A 216 0.60 1.64 -17.08
N GLY A 217 -0.04 0.95 -16.14
CA GLY A 217 -0.80 1.59 -15.07
C GLY A 217 0.05 2.46 -14.16
N TYR A 218 1.23 1.98 -13.75
CA TYR A 218 2.15 2.79 -12.94
C TYR A 218 2.80 3.92 -13.72
N LEU A 219 3.06 3.76 -15.03
CA LEU A 219 3.51 4.86 -15.89
C LEU A 219 2.45 5.97 -15.94
N ALA A 220 1.19 5.62 -16.13
CA ALA A 220 0.10 6.61 -16.10
C ALA A 220 0.01 7.32 -14.74
N ARG A 221 0.18 6.60 -13.60
CA ARG A 221 0.24 7.23 -12.26
C ARG A 221 1.41 8.22 -12.13
N ALA A 222 2.60 7.85 -12.62
CA ALA A 222 3.78 8.72 -12.59
C ALA A 222 3.59 9.98 -13.45
N LEU A 223 3.04 9.82 -14.64
CA LEU A 223 2.71 10.93 -15.54
C LEU A 223 1.66 11.86 -14.93
N MET A 224 0.62 11.33 -14.29
CA MET A 224 -0.40 12.13 -13.60
C MET A 224 0.17 12.89 -12.40
N PHE A 225 1.10 12.29 -11.65
CA PHE A 225 1.79 12.99 -10.56
C PHE A 225 2.54 14.24 -11.08
N ARG A 226 3.07 14.17 -12.29
CA ARG A 226 3.75 15.28 -12.97
C ARG A 226 2.81 16.15 -13.83
N HIS A 227 1.49 16.00 -13.70
CA HIS A 227 0.47 16.72 -14.49
C HIS A 227 0.60 16.54 -16.02
N LYS A 228 1.20 15.43 -16.48
CA LYS A 228 1.27 15.06 -17.90
C LYS A 228 -0.02 14.31 -18.31
N PHE A 229 -1.16 14.95 -18.15
CA PHE A 229 -2.48 14.29 -18.27
C PHE A 229 -2.75 13.73 -19.66
N SER A 230 -2.28 14.38 -20.75
CA SER A 230 -2.48 13.88 -22.11
C SER A 230 -1.79 12.54 -22.31
N ASP A 231 -0.52 12.42 -21.92
CA ASP A 231 0.26 11.20 -22.09
C ASP A 231 -0.30 10.07 -21.21
N ALA A 232 -0.69 10.41 -19.97
CA ALA A 232 -1.33 9.47 -19.07
C ALA A 232 -2.66 8.94 -19.63
N ASN A 233 -3.48 9.81 -20.22
CA ASN A 233 -4.79 9.46 -20.78
C ASN A 233 -4.68 8.50 -21.97
N GLU A 234 -3.68 8.66 -22.82
CA GLU A 234 -3.41 7.73 -23.93
C GLU A 234 -3.17 6.31 -23.39
N ILE A 235 -2.27 6.18 -22.40
CA ILE A 235 -1.94 4.89 -21.79
C ILE A 235 -3.17 4.28 -21.08
N LEU A 236 -3.92 5.09 -20.33
CA LEU A 236 -5.12 4.59 -19.63
C LEU A 236 -6.19 4.09 -20.61
N LYS A 237 -6.38 4.77 -21.75
CA LYS A 237 -7.28 4.33 -22.82
C LYS A 237 -6.80 3.03 -23.47
N ASP A 238 -5.51 2.86 -23.68
CA ASP A 238 -4.94 1.63 -24.21
C ASP A 238 -5.16 0.43 -23.24
N ILE A 239 -5.05 0.68 -21.91
CA ILE A 239 -5.40 -0.34 -20.90
C ILE A 239 -6.90 -0.69 -21.00
N ILE A 240 -7.78 0.31 -21.09
CA ILE A 240 -9.24 0.11 -21.23
C ILE A 240 -9.57 -0.61 -22.53
N ALA A 241 -8.85 -0.33 -23.63
CA ALA A 241 -9.01 -1.01 -24.90
C ALA A 241 -8.51 -2.46 -24.89
N GLY A 242 -7.71 -2.86 -23.89
CA GLY A 242 -7.19 -4.22 -23.74
C GLY A 242 -5.83 -4.45 -24.40
N ASP A 243 -5.10 -3.41 -24.81
CA ASP A 243 -3.80 -3.56 -25.49
C ASP A 243 -2.73 -4.19 -24.59
N TYR A 244 -2.87 -4.00 -23.29
CA TYR A 244 -1.99 -4.58 -22.26
C TYR A 244 -2.60 -5.80 -21.53
N GLY A 245 -3.69 -6.36 -22.05
CA GLY A 245 -4.43 -7.47 -21.48
C GLY A 245 -5.85 -7.08 -21.06
N THR A 246 -6.69 -8.09 -20.84
CA THR A 246 -8.10 -7.88 -20.53
C THR A 246 -8.29 -7.65 -19.04
N TYR A 247 -8.75 -6.47 -18.68
CA TYR A 247 -9.14 -6.09 -17.33
C TYR A 247 -10.64 -5.76 -17.28
N LYS A 248 -11.28 -6.02 -16.15
CA LYS A 248 -12.68 -5.66 -15.92
C LYS A 248 -12.96 -5.59 -14.42
N LEU A 249 -13.94 -4.81 -14.03
CA LEU A 249 -14.44 -4.79 -12.66
C LEU A 249 -14.92 -6.18 -12.23
N THR A 250 -14.65 -6.54 -10.97
CA THR A 250 -15.28 -7.71 -10.34
C THR A 250 -16.78 -7.47 -10.18
N GLU A 251 -17.58 -8.53 -10.23
CA GLU A 251 -19.03 -8.41 -10.02
C GLU A 251 -19.36 -8.02 -8.57
N ASP A 252 -18.68 -8.64 -7.61
CA ASP A 252 -18.72 -8.23 -6.20
C ASP A 252 -17.48 -7.40 -5.88
N TYR A 253 -17.69 -6.17 -5.41
CA TYR A 253 -16.63 -5.30 -4.93
C TYR A 253 -15.75 -5.97 -3.89
N GLY A 254 -16.37 -6.78 -3.02
CA GLY A 254 -15.70 -7.47 -1.93
C GLY A 254 -14.67 -8.51 -2.36
N ASP A 255 -14.76 -9.00 -3.60
CA ASP A 255 -13.78 -9.95 -4.12
C ASP A 255 -12.35 -9.37 -4.19
N ASN A 256 -12.24 -8.05 -4.12
CA ASN A 256 -10.93 -7.38 -4.04
C ASN A 256 -10.28 -7.45 -2.64
N PHE A 257 -11.00 -7.91 -1.63
CA PHE A 257 -10.54 -7.89 -0.22
C PHE A 257 -10.68 -9.25 0.47
N ARG A 258 -10.75 -10.32 -0.32
CA ARG A 258 -10.82 -11.70 0.17
C ARG A 258 -9.51 -12.42 -0.12
N GLU A 259 -9.16 -13.35 0.77
CA GLU A 259 -8.04 -14.26 0.59
C GLU A 259 -8.42 -15.46 -0.28
N GLY A 260 -7.44 -15.98 -0.98
CA GLY A 260 -7.52 -17.25 -1.70
C GLY A 260 -7.63 -17.10 -3.21
N SER A 261 -7.27 -18.18 -3.90
CA SER A 261 -7.08 -18.22 -5.36
C SER A 261 -8.35 -17.90 -6.19
N ALA A 262 -9.52 -17.92 -5.57
CA ALA A 262 -10.76 -17.51 -6.24
C ALA A 262 -10.90 -15.99 -6.37
N TYR A 263 -10.20 -15.24 -5.52
CA TYR A 263 -10.34 -13.79 -5.37
C TYR A 263 -9.07 -13.03 -5.73
N GLU A 264 -7.92 -13.63 -5.46
CA GLU A 264 -6.62 -13.03 -5.71
C GLU A 264 -6.24 -13.12 -7.19
N ASN A 265 -5.44 -12.15 -7.64
CA ASN A 265 -5.09 -12.02 -9.07
C ASN A 265 -6.33 -11.99 -9.98
N ASN A 266 -7.43 -11.43 -9.49
CA ASN A 266 -8.72 -11.39 -10.18
C ASN A 266 -8.68 -10.48 -11.42
N SER A 267 -9.82 -10.37 -12.12
CA SER A 267 -9.93 -9.60 -13.37
C SER A 267 -9.71 -8.10 -13.20
N GLU A 268 -9.84 -7.57 -11.98
CA GLU A 268 -9.67 -6.15 -11.70
C GLU A 268 -8.22 -5.79 -11.36
N SER A 269 -7.43 -6.75 -10.87
CA SER A 269 -6.06 -6.50 -10.42
C SER A 269 -5.10 -6.23 -11.57
N LEU A 270 -4.48 -5.04 -11.61
CA LEU A 270 -3.35 -4.75 -12.47
C LEU A 270 -2.04 -5.19 -11.82
N PHE A 271 -1.89 -4.94 -10.52
CA PHE A 271 -0.77 -5.40 -9.73
C PHE A 271 -1.14 -5.53 -8.26
N GLU A 272 -0.75 -6.64 -7.65
CA GLU A 272 -0.94 -6.87 -6.22
C GLU A 272 0.29 -7.54 -5.60
N VAL A 273 0.58 -7.16 -4.36
CA VAL A 273 1.62 -7.80 -3.55
C VAL A 273 1.05 -9.10 -2.99
N GLN A 274 1.76 -10.18 -3.25
CA GLN A 274 1.31 -11.54 -2.88
C GLN A 274 1.63 -11.83 -1.42
N PHE A 275 0.62 -12.20 -0.65
CA PHE A 275 0.73 -12.65 0.74
C PHE A 275 0.07 -14.00 0.94
N MET A 276 0.34 -14.64 2.05
CA MET A 276 -0.26 -15.91 2.42
C MET A 276 -0.25 -16.07 3.95
N ASP A 277 -1.35 -16.54 4.51
CA ASP A 277 -1.41 -16.92 5.91
C ASP A 277 -0.93 -18.37 6.10
N TYR A 278 0.19 -18.54 6.77
CA TYR A 278 0.71 -19.85 7.19
C TYR A 278 0.35 -20.20 8.63
N GLY A 279 -0.42 -19.34 9.33
CA GLY A 279 -0.74 -19.52 10.75
C GLY A 279 0.44 -19.33 11.70
N THR A 280 1.64 -19.15 11.17
CA THR A 280 2.88 -18.89 11.92
C THR A 280 3.80 -18.02 11.07
N GLY A 281 4.42 -17.04 11.68
CA GLY A 281 5.24 -16.07 10.96
C GLY A 281 4.46 -14.79 10.72
N GLY A 282 5.13 -13.74 10.40
CA GLY A 282 4.56 -12.41 10.19
C GLY A 282 5.57 -11.52 9.50
N THR A 283 5.22 -10.25 9.38
CA THR A 283 6.06 -9.26 8.73
C THR A 283 7.06 -8.62 9.67
N ASP A 284 6.96 -8.88 10.96
CA ASP A 284 7.67 -8.11 11.98
C ASP A 284 9.13 -8.53 12.14
N GLU A 285 9.93 -8.23 11.11
CA GLU A 285 11.38 -8.43 11.16
C GLU A 285 12.07 -7.58 12.23
N GLU A 286 11.47 -6.44 12.62
CA GLU A 286 12.06 -5.49 13.57
C GLU A 286 11.76 -5.86 15.03
N TRP A 287 10.59 -6.41 15.29
CA TRP A 287 10.15 -6.76 16.65
C TRP A 287 10.52 -8.19 17.05
N THR A 288 10.74 -9.05 16.07
CA THR A 288 11.23 -10.41 16.29
C THR A 288 12.63 -10.56 15.68
N PRO A 289 13.72 -10.25 16.40
CA PRO A 289 15.09 -10.37 15.89
C PRO A 289 15.52 -11.83 15.66
N VAL A 290 14.59 -12.73 15.44
CA VAL A 290 14.85 -14.13 15.22
C VAL A 290 14.92 -14.40 13.73
N ASN A 291 16.14 -14.58 13.25
CA ASN A 291 16.45 -15.22 11.96
C ASN A 291 15.37 -15.02 10.91
N ILE A 292 15.57 -14.09 10.01
CA ILE A 292 14.78 -13.90 8.81
C ILE A 292 14.63 -15.27 8.13
N SER A 293 13.70 -16.08 8.60
CA SER A 293 13.28 -17.25 7.87
C SER A 293 12.41 -16.76 6.72
N SER A 294 12.43 -17.45 5.61
CA SER A 294 11.54 -17.18 4.47
C SER A 294 10.05 -17.10 4.88
N ASP A 295 9.71 -17.60 6.05
CA ASP A 295 8.36 -17.69 6.58
C ASP A 295 7.93 -16.40 7.30
N ALA A 296 8.87 -15.59 7.80
CA ALA A 296 8.58 -14.38 8.56
C ALA A 296 7.94 -13.24 7.73
N THR A 297 8.02 -13.33 6.40
CA THR A 297 7.51 -12.30 5.48
C THR A 297 6.37 -12.80 4.59
N GLN A 298 5.61 -13.78 5.01
CA GLN A 298 4.55 -14.37 4.18
C GLN A 298 3.22 -13.63 4.29
N GLY A 299 2.84 -13.19 5.49
CA GLY A 299 1.65 -12.40 5.73
C GLY A 299 1.95 -10.91 5.86
N HIS A 300 0.91 -10.10 6.02
CA HIS A 300 1.04 -8.67 6.30
C HIS A 300 0.34 -8.26 7.59
N ALA A 301 0.68 -7.08 8.13
CA ALA A 301 0.15 -6.56 9.38
C ALA A 301 -0.84 -5.37 9.19
N VAL A 302 -1.30 -5.09 7.99
CA VAL A 302 -2.31 -4.04 7.73
C VAL A 302 -3.59 -4.33 8.51
N GLU A 303 -4.02 -5.59 8.54
CA GLU A 303 -5.16 -6.04 9.34
C GLU A 303 -5.03 -5.65 10.82
N SER A 304 -3.84 -5.74 11.39
CA SER A 304 -3.61 -5.40 12.79
C SER A 304 -3.84 -3.93 13.10
N ASN A 305 -3.51 -3.06 12.17
CA ASN A 305 -3.75 -1.63 12.32
C ASN A 305 -5.23 -1.27 12.15
N TYR A 306 -5.94 -1.98 11.27
CA TYR A 306 -7.30 -1.63 10.83
C TYR A 306 -8.41 -2.29 11.65
N ALA A 307 -8.24 -3.57 11.96
CA ALA A 307 -9.29 -4.32 12.62
C ALA A 307 -9.46 -3.92 14.10
N SER A 308 -10.65 -4.19 14.63
CA SER A 308 -11.01 -3.90 16.00
C SER A 308 -10.17 -4.69 17.01
N GLN A 309 -9.84 -4.08 18.14
CA GLN A 309 -9.18 -4.73 19.27
C GLN A 309 -9.97 -5.93 19.83
N ASP A 310 -11.28 -5.97 19.67
CA ASP A 310 -12.10 -7.11 20.07
C ASP A 310 -11.81 -8.38 19.27
N LEU A 311 -11.24 -8.23 18.09
CA LEU A 311 -10.75 -9.33 17.27
C LEU A 311 -9.32 -9.76 17.64
N GLY A 312 -8.71 -9.13 18.66
CA GLY A 312 -7.32 -9.37 19.05
C GLY A 312 -6.30 -8.55 18.24
N SER A 313 -6.77 -7.59 17.46
CA SER A 313 -5.97 -6.66 16.67
C SER A 313 -5.47 -5.48 17.50
N TRP A 314 -4.61 -4.63 16.92
CA TRP A 314 -4.15 -3.40 17.58
C TRP A 314 -5.18 -2.27 17.49
N GLY A 315 -5.90 -2.17 16.36
CA GLY A 315 -6.90 -1.13 16.14
C GLY A 315 -6.30 0.28 16.19
N ASP A 316 -5.08 0.44 15.67
CA ASP A 316 -4.34 1.71 15.75
C ASP A 316 -4.95 2.80 14.87
N LEU A 317 -5.58 2.40 13.79
CA LEU A 317 -6.14 3.28 12.78
C LEU A 317 -7.65 3.11 12.69
N ALA A 318 -8.32 4.23 12.51
CA ALA A 318 -9.77 4.28 12.37
C ALA A 318 -10.17 5.14 11.17
N ALA A 319 -11.31 4.83 10.58
CA ALA A 319 -11.86 5.63 9.51
C ALA A 319 -12.40 6.97 10.03
N SER A 320 -12.30 8.00 9.20
CA SER A 320 -12.88 9.31 9.52
C SER A 320 -14.42 9.27 9.44
N PRO A 321 -15.11 10.03 10.29
CA PRO A 321 -16.56 10.20 10.20
C PRO A 321 -17.01 10.75 8.85
N TRP A 322 -16.17 11.57 8.21
CA TRP A 322 -16.46 12.08 6.87
C TRP A 322 -16.63 10.95 5.84
N LEU A 323 -15.73 9.96 5.83
CA LEU A 323 -15.82 8.81 4.92
C LEU A 323 -17.09 8.00 5.17
N TYR A 324 -17.44 7.77 6.44
CA TYR A 324 -18.69 7.12 6.80
C TYR A 324 -19.92 7.89 6.29
N ASN A 325 -19.99 9.20 6.58
CA ASN A 325 -21.08 10.04 6.15
C ASN A 325 -21.21 10.14 4.62
N LEU A 326 -20.07 10.05 3.91
CA LEU A 326 -20.05 10.05 2.46
C LEU A 326 -20.85 8.88 1.87
N PHE A 327 -20.71 7.69 2.44
CA PHE A 327 -21.50 6.52 2.03
C PHE A 327 -22.99 6.66 2.32
N LYS A 328 -23.37 7.46 3.31
CA LYS A 328 -24.76 7.67 3.71
C LYS A 328 -25.50 8.68 2.81
N LYS A 329 -24.79 9.46 1.98
CA LYS A 329 -25.38 10.53 1.15
C LYS A 329 -26.26 10.03 0.01
N GLU A 330 -26.07 8.78 -0.43
CA GLU A 330 -26.87 8.19 -1.51
C GLU A 330 -27.11 6.70 -1.27
N THR A 331 -28.18 6.19 -1.84
CA THR A 331 -28.52 4.76 -1.81
C THR A 331 -28.48 4.18 -3.21
N CYS A 332 -28.32 2.87 -3.29
CA CYS A 332 -28.42 2.14 -4.55
C CYS A 332 -29.84 2.22 -5.13
N THR A 333 -29.98 1.94 -6.42
CA THR A 333 -31.26 1.94 -7.16
C THR A 333 -32.30 0.98 -6.57
N ASP A 334 -31.87 -0.01 -5.82
CA ASP A 334 -32.72 -0.97 -5.10
C ASP A 334 -33.01 -0.57 -3.64
N GLY A 335 -32.58 0.64 -3.23
CA GLY A 335 -32.82 1.20 -1.90
C GLY A 335 -31.85 0.74 -0.81
N ARG A 336 -30.88 -0.11 -1.13
CA ARG A 336 -29.82 -0.50 -0.20
C ARG A 336 -28.77 0.61 -0.04
N LEU A 337 -28.04 0.58 1.06
CA LEU A 337 -26.81 1.35 1.18
C LEU A 337 -25.76 0.84 0.18
N ASP A 338 -24.83 1.72 -0.18
CA ASP A 338 -23.70 1.38 -1.04
C ASP A 338 -22.92 0.20 -0.44
N PRO A 339 -22.81 -0.95 -1.14
CA PRO A 339 -22.16 -2.14 -0.60
C PRO A 339 -20.67 -1.93 -0.29
N ARG A 340 -20.04 -0.91 -0.87
CA ARG A 340 -18.66 -0.55 -0.54
C ARG A 340 -18.50 -0.09 0.92
N LEU A 341 -19.54 0.53 1.50
CA LEU A 341 -19.55 0.85 2.95
C LEU A 341 -19.22 -0.38 3.78
N TYR A 342 -19.93 -1.47 3.52
CA TYR A 342 -19.78 -2.71 4.25
C TYR A 342 -18.35 -3.30 4.13
N TRP A 343 -17.75 -3.21 2.94
CA TRP A 343 -16.39 -3.73 2.71
C TRP A 343 -15.30 -2.80 3.23
N THR A 344 -15.57 -1.50 3.30
CA THR A 344 -14.59 -0.51 3.74
C THR A 344 -14.59 -0.33 5.25
N LEU A 345 -15.79 -0.28 5.88
CA LEU A 345 -15.96 0.04 7.29
C LEU A 345 -16.68 -1.09 8.02
N ALA A 346 -16.28 -1.34 9.26
CA ALA A 346 -16.99 -2.25 10.13
C ALA A 346 -18.23 -1.53 10.70
N THR A 347 -19.38 -1.85 10.12
CA THR A 347 -20.67 -1.26 10.44
C THR A 347 -21.49 -2.16 11.36
N TYR A 348 -22.55 -1.64 11.95
CA TYR A 348 -23.38 -2.43 12.83
C TYR A 348 -24.50 -3.19 12.08
N GLU A 349 -25.19 -4.07 12.80
CA GLU A 349 -26.06 -5.11 12.25
C GLU A 349 -27.16 -4.58 11.32
N SER A 350 -27.78 -3.41 11.56
CA SER A 350 -28.86 -2.91 10.70
C SER A 350 -28.40 -2.49 9.32
N GLU A 351 -27.21 -1.92 9.20
CA GLU A 351 -26.61 -1.60 7.90
C GLU A 351 -26.12 -2.87 7.21
N TYR A 352 -25.66 -3.83 8.01
CA TYR A 352 -25.22 -5.12 7.58
C TYR A 352 -26.37 -5.99 7.06
N SER A 353 -27.53 -6.01 7.71
CA SER A 353 -28.69 -6.81 7.31
C SER A 353 -29.32 -6.35 5.99
N THR A 354 -29.08 -5.12 5.58
CA THR A 354 -29.53 -4.60 4.28
C THR A 354 -28.67 -5.06 3.12
N TYR A 355 -27.49 -5.60 3.40
CA TYR A 355 -26.59 -6.12 2.38
C TYR A 355 -26.92 -7.58 2.06
N THR A 356 -27.44 -7.81 0.85
CA THR A 356 -27.77 -9.16 0.38
C THR A 356 -26.51 -9.93 0.00
N GLY A 357 -26.04 -10.82 0.78
CA GLY A 357 -24.85 -11.63 0.54
C GLY A 357 -24.17 -12.02 1.85
N LEU A 358 -24.66 -11.42 2.93
CA LEU A 358 -24.17 -11.76 4.24
C LEU A 358 -24.77 -13.05 4.76
N ASN A 359 -23.88 -13.93 5.20
CA ASN A 359 -24.30 -15.09 5.93
C ASN A 359 -24.69 -14.70 7.37
N THR A 360 -25.91 -14.15 7.53
CA THR A 360 -26.45 -13.81 8.85
C THR A 360 -26.57 -15.02 9.78
N ALA A 361 -26.50 -16.24 9.24
CA ALA A 361 -26.47 -17.46 10.04
C ALA A 361 -25.07 -17.72 10.64
N ALA A 362 -24.00 -17.29 9.96
CA ALA A 362 -22.64 -17.37 10.50
C ALA A 362 -22.38 -16.31 11.59
N TYR A 363 -23.03 -15.15 11.45
CA TYR A 363 -22.85 -14.03 12.38
C TYR A 363 -24.20 -13.56 12.96
N PRO A 364 -24.83 -14.37 13.81
CA PRO A 364 -26.16 -14.03 14.36
C PRO A 364 -26.13 -12.79 15.27
N ASN A 365 -24.94 -12.35 15.70
CA ASN A 365 -24.74 -11.22 16.60
C ASN A 365 -24.21 -9.98 15.87
N GLY A 366 -24.27 -9.92 14.52
CA GLY A 366 -23.78 -8.79 13.72
C GLY A 366 -22.40 -9.02 13.11
N ASP A 367 -21.85 -7.99 12.46
CA ASP A 367 -20.56 -8.06 11.81
C ASP A 367 -19.45 -8.26 12.87
N PRO A 368 -18.69 -9.37 12.84
CA PRO A 368 -17.64 -9.63 13.83
C PRO A 368 -16.49 -8.61 13.76
N ARG A 369 -16.37 -7.86 12.67
CA ARG A 369 -15.35 -6.80 12.51
C ARG A 369 -15.73 -5.53 13.28
N SER A 370 -16.98 -5.37 13.61
CA SER A 370 -17.48 -4.30 14.48
C SER A 370 -17.66 -4.82 15.90
N ASN A 371 -17.56 -3.95 16.89
CA ASN A 371 -17.82 -4.29 18.29
C ASN A 371 -19.30 -4.51 18.60
N THR A 372 -20.10 -4.93 17.62
CA THR A 372 -21.55 -5.08 17.74
C THR A 372 -21.99 -6.32 18.51
N VAL A 373 -21.06 -7.19 18.91
CA VAL A 373 -21.34 -8.37 19.76
C VAL A 373 -22.17 -8.00 21.00
N TYR A 374 -22.13 -6.76 21.42
CA TYR A 374 -22.86 -6.27 22.59
C TYR A 374 -24.23 -5.66 22.32
N GLN A 375 -24.66 -5.57 21.07
CA GLN A 375 -25.95 -4.94 20.72
C GLN A 375 -27.16 -5.70 21.26
N GLN A 376 -27.10 -7.02 21.34
CA GLN A 376 -28.26 -7.83 21.77
C GLN A 376 -28.67 -7.59 23.23
N GLU A 377 -27.79 -7.13 24.07
CA GLU A 377 -28.09 -6.93 25.50
C GLU A 377 -28.60 -5.53 25.83
N LEU A 378 -28.52 -4.60 24.89
CA LEU A 378 -28.80 -3.17 25.13
C LEU A 378 -30.15 -2.68 24.66
N ASN A 379 -30.99 -3.56 24.18
CA ASN A 379 -32.42 -3.35 23.86
C ASN A 379 -32.87 -2.06 23.16
N GLU A 380 -33.46 -2.36 22.04
CA GLU A 380 -34.76 -1.92 21.49
C GLU A 380 -34.91 -0.47 21.04
N GLN A 381 -34.14 0.49 21.38
CA GLN A 381 -34.56 1.83 21.05
C GLN A 381 -33.62 2.69 20.22
N ASP A 382 -32.33 2.46 20.21
CA ASP A 382 -31.47 3.34 19.42
C ASP A 382 -30.26 2.61 18.85
N TRP A 383 -30.11 2.74 17.57
CA TRP A 383 -29.03 2.33 16.73
C TRP A 383 -27.74 3.04 17.14
N LEU A 384 -27.01 2.46 18.09
CA LEU A 384 -25.77 3.01 18.58
C LEU A 384 -24.63 2.13 18.08
N TYR A 385 -23.71 2.71 17.34
CA TYR A 385 -22.42 2.10 17.12
C TYR A 385 -21.71 2.00 18.46
N LYS A 386 -21.43 0.78 18.85
CA LYS A 386 -20.58 0.53 20.00
C LYS A 386 -19.22 0.22 19.48
N ILE A 387 -18.38 1.19 19.50
CA ILE A 387 -16.98 1.01 19.27
C ILE A 387 -16.34 0.84 20.62
N ARG A 388 -15.84 -0.37 20.88
CA ARG A 388 -15.01 -0.60 22.04
C ARG A 388 -13.71 0.15 21.85
N SER A 389 -13.60 1.25 22.54
CA SER A 389 -12.38 2.02 22.56
C SER A 389 -11.67 1.73 23.87
N ASN A 390 -10.60 0.97 23.83
CA ASN A 390 -9.64 0.95 24.94
C ASN A 390 -8.82 2.23 24.98
N THR A 391 -8.96 3.09 23.97
CA THR A 391 -8.34 4.39 23.89
C THR A 391 -9.32 5.49 24.29
N ALA A 392 -8.81 6.62 24.70
CA ALA A 392 -9.63 7.77 25.07
C ALA A 392 -10.46 8.37 23.92
N GLN A 393 -10.22 7.87 22.69
CA GLN A 393 -10.75 8.43 21.46
C GLN A 393 -11.51 7.37 20.70
N GLY A 394 -12.72 7.23 20.56
CA GLY A 394 -13.43 6.26 19.74
C GLY A 394 -13.06 6.35 18.25
N GLY A 395 -13.37 5.32 17.47
CA GLY A 395 -13.13 5.30 16.03
C GLY A 395 -14.00 4.27 15.32
N ILE A 396 -14.19 4.42 14.01
CA ILE A 396 -14.87 3.43 13.16
C ILE A 396 -13.81 2.47 12.65
N SER A 397 -13.90 1.19 13.03
CA SER A 397 -12.94 0.16 12.58
C SER A 397 -12.99 0.01 11.06
N ILE A 398 -11.82 -0.18 10.46
CA ILE A 398 -11.69 -0.41 9.03
C ILE A 398 -11.89 -1.90 8.76
N ALA A 399 -12.66 -2.21 7.75
CA ALA A 399 -13.03 -3.58 7.41
C ALA A 399 -12.23 -4.17 6.26
N LYS A 400 -11.62 -3.32 5.41
CA LYS A 400 -10.76 -3.78 4.33
C LYS A 400 -9.56 -4.56 4.87
N PHE A 401 -9.14 -5.57 4.13
CA PHE A 401 -8.02 -6.44 4.46
C PHE A 401 -8.18 -7.15 5.83
N THR A 402 -9.42 -7.42 6.22
CA THR A 402 -9.75 -8.13 7.46
C THR A 402 -10.37 -9.47 7.14
N ASN A 403 -9.73 -10.57 7.58
CA ASN A 403 -10.21 -11.95 7.38
C ASN A 403 -11.40 -12.33 8.26
N ALA A 404 -11.84 -11.47 9.16
CA ALA A 404 -12.90 -11.76 10.14
C ALA A 404 -14.27 -12.14 9.54
N ARG A 405 -14.39 -12.14 8.22
CA ARG A 405 -15.63 -12.52 7.51
C ARG A 405 -15.74 -13.99 7.18
N ASP A 406 -14.63 -14.68 7.05
CA ASP A 406 -14.67 -16.08 6.67
C ASP A 406 -15.06 -16.95 7.88
N GLU A 407 -15.82 -18.00 7.61
CA GLU A 407 -16.55 -18.82 8.58
C GLU A 407 -15.71 -19.40 9.73
N VAL A 408 -14.40 -19.22 9.68
CA VAL A 408 -13.42 -19.85 10.58
C VAL A 408 -12.77 -18.85 11.54
N TYR A 409 -12.94 -17.54 11.31
CA TYR A 409 -12.19 -16.53 12.04
C TYR A 409 -12.90 -16.13 13.33
N SER A 410 -12.44 -16.65 14.45
CA SER A 410 -12.93 -16.27 15.79
C SER A 410 -12.07 -15.20 16.47
N SER A 411 -10.86 -14.98 15.99
CA SER A 411 -9.95 -13.93 16.48
C SER A 411 -8.76 -13.75 15.53
N ILE A 412 -8.24 -12.52 15.43
CA ILE A 412 -6.96 -12.23 14.79
C ILE A 412 -5.86 -12.59 15.80
N THR A 413 -5.36 -13.80 15.73
CA THR A 413 -4.29 -14.24 16.62
C THR A 413 -2.98 -13.64 16.16
N ASN A 414 -2.49 -12.64 16.88
CA ASN A 414 -1.25 -11.89 16.67
C ASN A 414 -1.23 -10.91 15.49
N GLY A 415 -2.23 -10.89 14.60
CA GLY A 415 -2.44 -9.84 13.59
C GLY A 415 -1.31 -9.54 12.59
N LEU A 416 -0.27 -10.38 12.52
CA LEU A 416 0.93 -10.12 11.75
C LEU A 416 1.04 -11.00 10.51
N HIS A 417 0.01 -11.76 10.19
CA HIS A 417 0.08 -12.78 9.13
C HIS A 417 -1.19 -12.86 8.27
N CYS A 418 -1.81 -11.72 8.02
CA CYS A 418 -2.94 -11.66 7.09
C CYS A 418 -2.47 -12.05 5.67
N GLY A 419 -3.17 -13.00 5.07
CA GLY A 419 -2.84 -13.55 3.75
C GLY A 419 -3.52 -12.84 2.58
N ILE A 420 -4.39 -11.87 2.82
CA ILE A 420 -5.07 -11.13 1.74
C ILE A 420 -4.06 -10.35 0.92
N ASN A 421 -4.00 -10.56 -0.39
CA ASN A 421 -3.12 -9.78 -1.26
C ASN A 421 -3.48 -8.28 -1.24
N LEU A 422 -2.47 -7.43 -1.20
CA LEU A 422 -2.66 -5.98 -1.27
C LEU A 422 -2.60 -5.50 -2.72
N ARG A 423 -3.75 -5.09 -3.24
CA ARG A 423 -3.87 -4.57 -4.60
C ARG A 423 -3.38 -3.13 -4.65
N LEU A 424 -2.25 -2.91 -5.33
CA LEU A 424 -1.66 -1.59 -5.45
C LEU A 424 -2.29 -0.79 -6.60
N MET A 425 -2.86 -1.47 -7.58
CA MET A 425 -3.62 -0.84 -8.66
C MET A 425 -4.70 -1.78 -9.19
N ARG A 426 -5.91 -1.25 -9.33
CA ARG A 426 -7.11 -1.96 -9.81
C ARG A 426 -7.68 -1.30 -11.06
N TYR A 427 -8.47 -2.03 -11.85
CA TYR A 427 -9.10 -1.49 -13.07
C TYR A 427 -10.04 -0.32 -12.78
N SER A 428 -10.70 -0.28 -11.63
CA SER A 428 -11.46 0.88 -11.18
C SER A 428 -10.58 2.13 -11.03
N ASP A 429 -9.30 1.99 -10.62
CA ASP A 429 -8.36 3.12 -10.57
C ASP A 429 -8.00 3.60 -12.00
N VAL A 430 -7.86 2.69 -12.96
CA VAL A 430 -7.69 3.05 -14.38
C VAL A 430 -8.86 3.88 -14.88
N LEU A 431 -10.10 3.44 -14.62
CA LEU A 431 -11.30 4.15 -15.05
C LEU A 431 -11.41 5.55 -14.43
N LEU A 432 -11.24 5.66 -13.11
CA LEU A 432 -11.37 6.95 -12.43
C LEU A 432 -10.21 7.91 -12.74
N ARG A 433 -9.00 7.39 -13.00
CA ARG A 433 -7.88 8.20 -13.49
C ARG A 433 -8.10 8.65 -14.94
N ALA A 434 -8.65 7.81 -15.80
CA ALA A 434 -9.03 8.20 -17.16
C ALA A 434 -10.11 9.29 -17.15
N ALA A 435 -11.10 9.18 -16.26
CA ALA A 435 -12.11 10.23 -16.08
C ALA A 435 -11.49 11.56 -15.61
N GLU A 436 -10.54 11.51 -14.68
CA GLU A 436 -9.80 12.68 -14.21
C GLU A 436 -9.00 13.31 -15.38
N CYS A 437 -8.23 12.51 -16.12
CA CYS A 437 -7.47 13.01 -17.28
C CYS A 437 -8.38 13.64 -18.35
N GLU A 438 -9.50 12.99 -18.67
CA GLU A 438 -10.50 13.56 -19.61
C GLU A 438 -11.02 14.91 -19.12
N ASN A 439 -11.32 15.04 -17.82
CA ASN A 439 -11.78 16.29 -17.25
C ASN A 439 -10.69 17.39 -17.28
N GLU A 440 -9.46 17.04 -16.98
CA GLU A 440 -8.33 18.00 -17.00
C GLU A 440 -8.02 18.50 -18.41
N ILE A 441 -8.12 17.64 -19.42
CA ILE A 441 -7.80 17.98 -20.82
C ILE A 441 -8.95 18.71 -21.50
N ASN A 442 -10.18 18.24 -21.31
CA ASN A 442 -11.34 18.61 -22.12
C ASN A 442 -12.45 19.30 -21.33
N GLY A 443 -12.34 19.38 -20.00
CA GLY A 443 -13.45 19.69 -19.13
C GLY A 443 -14.48 18.56 -19.05
N PRO A 444 -15.63 18.77 -18.40
CA PRO A 444 -16.67 17.75 -18.30
C PRO A 444 -17.12 17.26 -19.68
N ASN A 445 -17.06 15.96 -19.89
CA ASN A 445 -17.44 15.32 -21.13
C ASN A 445 -18.04 13.94 -20.90
N GLN A 446 -18.73 13.40 -21.91
CA GLN A 446 -19.44 12.13 -21.76
C GLN A 446 -18.51 10.95 -21.52
N THR A 447 -17.29 10.96 -22.06
CA THR A 447 -16.32 9.89 -21.86
C THR A 447 -15.90 9.79 -20.38
N ALA A 448 -15.63 10.92 -19.74
CA ALA A 448 -15.33 10.95 -18.30
C ALA A 448 -16.52 10.42 -17.47
N ILE A 449 -17.75 10.84 -17.80
CA ILE A 449 -18.97 10.38 -17.15
C ILE A 449 -19.19 8.87 -17.32
N ASP A 450 -18.92 8.35 -18.52
CA ASP A 450 -19.10 6.92 -18.80
C ASP A 450 -18.14 6.05 -17.97
N TYR A 451 -16.88 6.47 -17.80
CA TYR A 451 -15.91 5.78 -16.94
C TYR A 451 -16.34 5.79 -15.47
N ILE A 452 -16.82 6.91 -14.96
CA ILE A 452 -17.34 6.99 -13.60
C ILE A 452 -18.57 6.09 -13.43
N ASN A 453 -19.49 6.14 -14.38
CA ASN A 453 -20.73 5.36 -14.32
C ASN A 453 -20.47 3.85 -14.42
N GLU A 454 -19.41 3.40 -15.08
CA GLU A 454 -19.02 1.98 -15.05
C GLU A 454 -18.72 1.51 -13.63
N VAL A 455 -17.98 2.29 -12.85
CA VAL A 455 -17.68 2.00 -11.43
C VAL A 455 -18.96 2.04 -10.58
N ARG A 456 -19.83 3.04 -10.79
CA ARG A 456 -21.09 3.21 -10.06
C ARG A 456 -22.07 2.07 -10.30
N ARG A 457 -22.22 1.63 -11.57
CA ARG A 457 -23.14 0.54 -11.95
C ARG A 457 -22.78 -0.80 -11.31
N ARG A 458 -21.47 -1.09 -11.08
CA ARG A 458 -21.07 -2.31 -10.38
C ARG A 458 -21.74 -2.46 -9.02
N VAL A 459 -21.94 -1.35 -8.32
CA VAL A 459 -22.55 -1.31 -6.98
C VAL A 459 -24.01 -0.85 -7.01
N ALA A 460 -24.63 -0.81 -8.19
CA ALA A 460 -26.03 -0.41 -8.41
C ALA A 460 -26.35 1.03 -7.97
N LEU A 461 -25.40 1.95 -8.00
CA LEU A 461 -25.66 3.38 -7.83
C LEU A 461 -26.24 3.97 -9.13
N GLU A 462 -27.05 5.01 -9.00
CA GLU A 462 -27.59 5.76 -10.13
C GLU A 462 -26.45 6.39 -10.95
N ASP A 463 -26.65 6.44 -12.28
CA ASP A 463 -25.72 7.13 -13.18
C ASP A 463 -25.76 8.63 -12.94
N ILE A 464 -24.57 9.24 -12.78
CA ILE A 464 -24.43 10.70 -12.84
C ILE A 464 -24.57 11.17 -14.29
N GLN A 465 -25.01 12.41 -14.47
CA GLN A 465 -25.26 12.97 -15.79
C GLN A 465 -24.26 14.10 -16.09
N LEU A 466 -23.86 14.24 -17.34
CA LEU A 466 -22.97 15.33 -17.76
C LEU A 466 -23.55 16.71 -17.40
N SER A 467 -24.89 16.85 -17.42
CA SER A 467 -25.59 18.09 -17.03
C SER A 467 -25.41 18.51 -15.58
N ASP A 468 -24.96 17.60 -14.71
CA ASP A 468 -24.78 17.85 -13.28
C ASP A 468 -23.48 18.65 -13.02
N PHE A 469 -22.58 18.70 -14.00
CA PHE A 469 -21.25 19.28 -13.87
C PHE A 469 -21.06 20.48 -14.80
N PRO A 470 -21.23 21.71 -14.28
CA PRO A 470 -21.18 22.93 -15.11
C PRO A 470 -19.75 23.30 -15.55
N ASN A 471 -18.71 22.78 -14.90
CA ASN A 471 -17.32 23.08 -15.18
C ASN A 471 -16.40 21.96 -14.70
N ALA A 472 -15.10 22.05 -15.02
CA ALA A 472 -14.09 21.06 -14.67
C ALA A 472 -13.92 20.88 -13.14
N ASP A 473 -13.99 21.97 -12.39
CA ASP A 473 -13.87 21.90 -10.93
C ASP A 473 -15.01 21.07 -10.29
N ALA A 474 -16.23 21.23 -10.80
CA ALA A 474 -17.38 20.47 -10.28
C ALA A 474 -17.24 18.96 -10.55
N LEU A 475 -16.76 18.57 -11.71
CA LEU A 475 -16.50 17.15 -12.01
C LEU A 475 -15.27 16.64 -11.26
N PHE A 476 -14.23 17.45 -11.11
CA PHE A 476 -13.08 17.12 -10.27
C PHE A 476 -13.49 16.84 -8.82
N GLU A 477 -14.32 17.69 -8.22
CA GLU A 477 -14.84 17.49 -6.85
C GLU A 477 -15.61 16.17 -6.73
N GLN A 478 -16.41 15.81 -7.73
CA GLN A 478 -17.10 14.51 -7.76
C GLN A 478 -16.08 13.35 -7.77
N ILE A 479 -15.07 13.41 -8.64
CA ILE A 479 -14.03 12.39 -8.74
C ILE A 479 -13.22 12.33 -7.44
N ALA A 480 -12.70 13.45 -6.99
CA ALA A 480 -11.73 13.53 -5.90
C ALA A 480 -12.36 13.26 -4.53
N ASN A 481 -13.56 13.80 -4.26
CA ASN A 481 -14.16 13.81 -2.93
C ASN A 481 -15.42 12.92 -2.80
N VAL A 482 -15.82 12.23 -3.88
CA VAL A 482 -16.96 11.31 -3.82
C VAL A 482 -16.58 9.94 -4.37
N GLU A 483 -16.21 9.84 -5.66
CA GLU A 483 -16.05 8.54 -6.30
C GLU A 483 -14.78 7.81 -5.79
N ARG A 484 -13.65 8.49 -5.77
CA ARG A 484 -12.39 7.88 -5.31
C ARG A 484 -12.42 7.48 -3.83
N PRO A 485 -12.90 8.29 -2.88
CA PRO A 485 -13.00 7.87 -1.48
C PRO A 485 -13.95 6.70 -1.25
N LYS A 486 -15.07 6.63 -1.96
CA LYS A 486 -15.98 5.48 -1.88
C LYS A 486 -15.36 4.21 -2.47
N GLU A 487 -14.56 4.35 -3.52
CA GLU A 487 -13.95 3.21 -4.20
C GLU A 487 -12.68 2.73 -3.47
N PHE A 488 -11.80 3.66 -3.10
CA PHE A 488 -10.47 3.37 -2.57
C PHE A 488 -10.30 3.70 -1.08
N GLY A 489 -11.34 4.13 -0.41
CA GLY A 489 -11.26 4.51 1.00
C GLY A 489 -10.53 3.46 1.84
N CYS A 490 -9.56 3.91 2.63
CA CYS A 490 -8.66 3.08 3.44
C CYS A 490 -7.71 2.14 2.66
N GLU A 491 -7.58 2.32 1.34
CA GLU A 491 -6.50 1.73 0.55
C GLU A 491 -5.30 2.70 0.50
N ASN A 492 -4.18 2.26 -0.08
CA ASN A 492 -3.04 3.14 -0.34
C ASN A 492 -3.32 4.05 -1.55
N GLY A 493 -3.02 5.34 -1.46
CA GLY A 493 -3.09 6.29 -2.58
C GLY A 493 -3.75 7.64 -2.27
N ARG A 494 -4.53 7.79 -1.19
CA ARG A 494 -5.25 9.03 -0.89
C ARG A 494 -4.30 10.19 -0.55
N GLY A 495 -3.30 9.96 0.29
CA GLY A 495 -2.33 10.98 0.66
C GLY A 495 -1.52 11.46 -0.54
N ILE A 496 -1.12 10.54 -1.43
CA ILE A 496 -0.43 10.85 -2.68
C ILE A 496 -1.35 11.63 -3.65
N ASP A 497 -2.63 11.26 -3.75
CA ASP A 497 -3.60 11.97 -4.57
C ASP A 497 -3.81 13.41 -4.07
N LEU A 498 -3.98 13.63 -2.76
CA LEU A 498 -4.09 14.96 -2.18
C LEU A 498 -2.85 15.82 -2.44
N LEU A 499 -1.66 15.20 -2.39
CA LEU A 499 -0.39 15.87 -2.68
C LEU A 499 -0.32 16.33 -4.15
N ARG A 500 -0.55 15.43 -5.11
CA ARG A 500 -0.49 15.75 -6.54
C ARG A 500 -1.60 16.71 -7.00
N TRP A 501 -2.75 16.70 -6.36
CA TRP A 501 -3.85 17.64 -6.60
C TRP A 501 -3.61 19.02 -5.98
N GLY A 502 -2.53 19.19 -5.22
CA GLY A 502 -2.14 20.46 -4.62
C GLY A 502 -3.01 20.90 -3.45
N PHE A 503 -3.70 19.98 -2.77
CA PHE A 503 -4.58 20.31 -1.63
C PHE A 503 -3.83 21.03 -0.51
N PHE A 504 -2.56 20.72 -0.31
CA PHE A 504 -1.73 21.36 0.70
C PHE A 504 -1.25 22.77 0.33
N TYR A 505 -1.43 23.21 -0.92
CA TYR A 505 -0.92 24.47 -1.45
C TYR A 505 -2.03 25.50 -1.72
N ASP A 506 -3.29 25.09 -1.60
CA ASP A 506 -4.48 25.91 -1.76
C ASP A 506 -5.24 26.02 -0.45
N GLU A 507 -5.51 27.26 0.03
CA GLU A 507 -6.17 27.49 1.33
C GLU A 507 -7.60 26.93 1.35
N GLY A 508 -8.34 27.01 0.25
CA GLY A 508 -9.70 26.49 0.16
C GLY A 508 -9.73 24.97 0.26
N ARG A 509 -8.82 24.30 -0.46
CA ARG A 509 -8.68 22.83 -0.43
C ARG A 509 -8.13 22.32 0.89
N LEU A 510 -7.19 23.03 1.50
CA LEU A 510 -6.71 22.72 2.84
C LEU A 510 -7.84 22.81 3.88
N ASN A 511 -8.71 23.82 3.77
CA ASN A 511 -9.88 23.93 4.64
C ASN A 511 -10.86 22.76 4.44
N GLN A 512 -11.04 22.25 3.22
CA GLN A 512 -11.81 21.00 3.00
C GLN A 512 -11.20 19.83 3.78
N LEU A 513 -9.87 19.66 3.74
CA LEU A 513 -9.21 18.60 4.50
C LEU A 513 -9.43 18.77 6.01
N VAL A 514 -9.41 20.02 6.51
CA VAL A 514 -9.74 20.30 7.91
C VAL A 514 -11.17 19.90 8.25
N GLU A 515 -12.12 20.08 7.32
CA GLU A 515 -13.51 19.67 7.48
C GLU A 515 -13.70 18.14 7.36
N HIS A 516 -12.90 17.46 6.57
CA HIS A 516 -12.99 16.00 6.37
C HIS A 516 -12.32 15.23 7.51
N ALA A 517 -11.11 15.62 7.89
CA ALA A 517 -10.26 14.90 8.83
C ALA A 517 -10.51 15.33 10.28
N TYR A 518 -11.72 15.16 10.77
CA TYR A 518 -12.03 15.37 12.16
C TYR A 518 -12.13 14.06 12.95
N TYR A 519 -11.72 14.12 14.21
CA TYR A 519 -11.77 12.99 15.12
C TYR A 519 -13.14 12.86 15.76
N LEU A 520 -13.52 11.63 16.06
CA LEU A 520 -14.73 11.37 16.79
C LEU A 520 -14.47 11.44 18.30
N LEU A 521 -15.04 12.41 18.97
CA LEU A 521 -15.13 12.45 20.44
C LEU A 521 -16.56 12.14 20.84
N ALA A 522 -16.99 10.90 20.65
CA ALA A 522 -18.30 10.50 21.15
C ALA A 522 -18.28 10.34 22.68
N PRO A 523 -19.36 10.67 23.38
CA PRO A 523 -19.45 10.46 24.82
C PRO A 523 -19.30 8.98 25.16
N LYS A 524 -18.61 8.68 26.24
CA LYS A 524 -18.56 7.35 26.82
C LYS A 524 -19.73 7.16 27.75
N GLU A 525 -20.41 6.05 27.59
CA GLU A 525 -21.45 5.58 28.50
C GLU A 525 -21.04 4.27 29.13
N THR A 526 -21.34 4.08 30.42
CA THR A 526 -21.04 2.86 31.15
C THR A 526 -22.19 1.88 30.98
N PHE A 527 -21.90 0.71 30.47
CA PHE A 527 -22.83 -0.41 30.29
C PHE A 527 -22.44 -1.57 31.18
N ILE A 528 -23.41 -2.39 31.57
CA ILE A 528 -23.15 -3.67 32.26
C ILE A 528 -23.26 -4.78 31.23
N ILE A 529 -22.12 -5.40 30.91
CA ILE A 529 -22.01 -6.49 29.94
C ILE A 529 -21.43 -7.70 30.67
N ASP A 530 -22.12 -8.83 30.64
CA ASP A 530 -21.72 -10.03 31.37
C ASP A 530 -21.46 -9.79 32.86
N GLY A 531 -22.23 -8.87 33.47
CA GLY A 531 -22.10 -8.50 34.88
C GLY A 531 -20.88 -7.63 35.20
N LYS A 532 -20.18 -7.05 34.19
CA LYS A 532 -19.07 -6.14 34.36
C LYS A 532 -19.40 -4.77 33.77
N GLU A 533 -19.00 -3.71 34.45
CA GLU A 533 -19.06 -2.36 33.92
C GLU A 533 -18.04 -2.20 32.81
N GLN A 534 -18.49 -1.69 31.65
CA GLN A 534 -17.65 -1.36 30.50
C GLN A 534 -18.06 0.01 29.94
N ASP A 535 -17.08 0.87 29.74
CA ASP A 535 -17.28 2.14 29.07
C ASP A 535 -17.24 1.94 27.56
N LEU A 536 -18.35 2.22 26.92
CA LEU A 536 -18.45 2.16 25.46
C LEU A 536 -18.65 3.55 24.89
N VAL A 537 -18.07 3.79 23.74
CA VAL A 537 -18.33 5.00 22.95
C VAL A 537 -19.66 4.81 22.24
N VAL A 538 -20.54 5.78 22.41
CA VAL A 538 -21.88 5.77 21.83
C VAL A 538 -21.90 6.72 20.63
N ILE A 539 -22.11 6.16 19.43
CA ILE A 539 -22.23 6.93 18.19
C ILE A 539 -23.66 6.77 17.69
N SER A 540 -24.36 7.88 17.50
CA SER A 540 -25.68 7.88 16.85
C SER A 540 -25.54 7.39 15.40
N THR A 541 -26.53 6.66 14.92
CA THR A 541 -26.64 6.23 13.53
C THR A 541 -27.00 7.34 12.57
N ASP A 542 -27.42 8.48 13.09
CA ASP A 542 -27.62 9.67 12.30
C ASP A 542 -26.28 10.20 11.81
N GLU A 543 -26.32 11.10 10.84
CA GLU A 543 -25.13 11.75 10.31
C GLU A 543 -24.23 12.26 11.46
N LEU A 544 -22.97 11.83 11.46
CA LEU A 544 -22.02 12.26 12.46
C LEU A 544 -21.68 13.73 12.25
N THR A 545 -22.03 14.57 13.22
CA THR A 545 -21.89 16.01 13.12
C THR A 545 -20.55 16.49 13.68
N ALA A 546 -20.11 17.66 13.24
CA ALA A 546 -18.88 18.30 13.73
C ALA A 546 -18.91 18.60 15.25
N GLU A 547 -20.08 18.63 15.88
CA GLU A 547 -20.21 18.81 17.34
C GLU A 547 -19.67 17.63 18.15
N THR A 548 -19.55 16.45 17.51
CA THR A 548 -18.94 15.26 18.09
C THR A 548 -17.45 15.11 17.76
N ALA A 549 -16.89 16.06 17.01
CA ALA A 549 -15.54 16.00 16.50
C ALA A 549 -14.54 16.83 17.31
N SER A 550 -13.33 16.32 17.49
CA SER A 550 -12.20 17.12 17.96
C SER A 550 -11.48 17.80 16.80
N ALA A 551 -10.46 18.57 17.14
CA ALA A 551 -9.64 19.27 16.17
C ALA A 551 -9.07 18.36 15.08
N SER A 552 -9.19 18.77 13.83
CA SER A 552 -8.61 18.10 12.68
C SER A 552 -7.07 18.08 12.72
N SER A 553 -6.46 16.99 12.21
CA SER A 553 -5.02 16.88 12.06
C SER A 553 -4.41 18.02 11.25
N TYR A 554 -5.04 18.38 10.16
CA TYR A 554 -4.53 19.38 9.19
C TYR A 554 -4.43 20.80 9.73
N GLN A 555 -5.08 21.14 10.85
CA GLN A 555 -4.89 22.46 11.47
C GLN A 555 -3.45 22.69 11.96
N TYR A 556 -2.64 21.65 12.09
CA TYR A 556 -1.23 21.72 12.49
C TYR A 556 -0.28 21.71 11.29
N TYR A 557 -0.81 21.58 10.08
CA TYR A 557 0.01 21.51 8.86
C TYR A 557 0.84 22.78 8.68
N THR A 558 2.11 22.57 8.35
CA THR A 558 3.04 23.62 7.95
C THR A 558 3.62 23.25 6.58
N LYS A 559 3.64 24.18 5.64
CA LYS A 559 4.16 23.96 4.29
C LYS A 559 5.58 23.35 4.32
N GLY A 560 5.75 22.29 3.59
CA GLY A 560 6.96 21.45 3.53
C GLY A 560 6.83 20.14 4.30
N HIS A 561 5.84 20.03 5.20
CA HIS A 561 5.60 18.81 5.97
C HIS A 561 4.68 17.80 5.25
N GLU A 562 4.24 18.12 4.05
CA GLU A 562 3.59 17.19 3.13
C GLU A 562 4.52 16.10 2.64
N TYR A 563 5.84 16.30 2.77
CA TYR A 563 6.86 15.29 2.56
C TYR A 563 7.51 14.86 3.88
N PHE A 564 7.97 13.63 3.95
CA PHE A 564 8.70 13.15 5.11
C PHE A 564 10.11 13.73 5.14
N PRO A 565 10.59 14.10 6.31
CA PRO A 565 11.99 14.45 6.49
C PRO A 565 12.85 13.19 6.32
N ILE A 566 14.07 13.35 5.80
CA ILE A 566 15.04 12.26 5.81
C ILE A 566 15.40 11.95 7.26
N PHE A 567 15.33 10.69 7.64
CA PHE A 567 15.57 10.25 9.02
C PHE A 567 16.97 10.68 9.50
N GLN A 568 17.03 11.25 10.70
CA GLN A 568 18.21 11.97 11.17
C GLN A 568 19.45 11.07 11.36
N SER A 569 19.27 9.77 11.65
CA SER A 569 20.39 8.84 11.72
C SER A 569 21.05 8.60 10.37
N THR A 570 20.25 8.61 9.30
CA THR A 570 20.72 8.49 7.91
C THR A 570 21.59 9.69 7.52
N LEU A 571 21.20 10.90 7.96
CA LEU A 571 21.99 12.12 7.74
C LEU A 571 23.30 12.14 8.53
N ASN A 572 23.34 11.53 9.72
CA ASN A 572 24.51 11.50 10.58
C ASN A 572 25.51 10.38 10.21
N SER A 573 25.13 9.42 9.38
CA SER A 573 26.01 8.40 8.83
C SER A 573 26.74 8.86 7.56
N ASN A 574 26.42 10.03 7.08
CA ASN A 574 27.08 10.77 6.02
C ASN A 574 28.01 11.83 6.64
#